data_059b7af2a29a811c08d528dad89e5409
#
_entry.id   059b7af2a29a811c08d528dad89e5409
#
_cell.length_a   1.000
_cell.length_b   1.000
_cell.length_c   1.000
_cell.angle_alpha   90.00
_cell.angle_beta   90.00
_cell.angle_gamma   90.00
#
_symmetry.space_group_name_H-M   'P 1'
#
loop_
_entity.id
_entity.type
_entity.pdbx_description
1 polymer ?
#
loop_
_entity_poly.entity_id
_entity_poly.type
_entity_poly.pdbx_seq_one_letter_code
_entity_poly.pdbx_strand_id
1 'polypeptide(L)'
;MTLQEITAKMKEGAAKKSAFGNTVKFSTDQGVVYIDGNATPPAVSNDDKDADCTLKMDFSDFSDLIDRKLDGMTAFMTGKLKIEGDMGVAMKLQSILR
;
A
#
# COMPACT_ATOMS: atom_id res chain seq x y z
N MET A 1 7.27 13.46 3.21
CA MET A 1 5.79 13.40 3.10
C MET A 1 5.16 12.98 4.41
N THR A 2 3.94 13.45 4.67
CA THR A 2 3.17 12.97 5.83
C THR A 2 2.28 11.79 5.41
N LEU A 3 1.75 11.07 6.40
CA LEU A 3 0.80 9.99 6.13
C LEU A 3 -0.43 10.52 5.38
N GLN A 4 -0.91 11.71 5.76
CA GLN A 4 -2.06 12.35 5.10
C GLN A 4 -1.78 12.66 3.64
N GLU A 5 -0.58 13.16 3.34
CA GLU A 5 -0.18 13.46 1.96
C GLU A 5 -0.08 12.19 1.13
N ILE A 6 0.47 11.12 1.67
CA ILE A 6 0.54 9.83 0.98
C ILE A 6 -0.86 9.27 0.73
N THR A 7 -1.74 9.35 1.75
CA THR A 7 -3.12 8.89 1.62
C THR A 7 -3.84 9.64 0.50
N ALA A 8 -3.69 10.96 0.44
CA ALA A 8 -4.30 11.77 -0.61
C ALA A 8 -3.77 11.39 -1.99
N LYS A 9 -2.46 11.18 -2.10
CA LYS A 9 -1.82 10.77 -3.35
C LYS A 9 -2.32 9.41 -3.83
N MET A 10 -2.49 8.46 -2.90
CA MET A 10 -3.02 7.15 -3.20
C MET A 10 -4.49 7.21 -3.61
N LYS A 11 -5.29 8.08 -3.01
CA LYS A 11 -6.68 8.30 -3.42
C LYS A 11 -6.76 8.81 -4.86
N GLU A 12 -5.90 9.74 -5.23
CA GLU A 12 -5.85 10.25 -6.61
C GLU A 12 -5.49 9.15 -7.59
N GLY A 13 -4.49 8.34 -7.26
CA GLY A 13 -4.09 7.21 -8.10
C GLY A 13 -5.19 6.17 -8.22
N ALA A 14 -5.86 5.86 -7.11
CA ALA A 14 -6.93 4.86 -7.07
C ALA A 14 -8.17 5.31 -7.84
N ALA A 15 -8.46 6.61 -7.89
CA ALA A 15 -9.62 7.15 -8.61
C ALA A 15 -9.61 6.79 -10.10
N LYS A 16 -8.44 6.48 -10.66
CA LYS A 16 -8.26 6.11 -12.05
C LYS A 16 -8.18 4.60 -12.27
N LYS A 17 -8.32 3.81 -11.21
CA LYS A 17 -8.17 2.35 -11.26
C LYS A 17 -9.51 1.65 -11.11
N SER A 18 -9.55 0.40 -11.59
CA SER A 18 -10.69 -0.49 -11.38
C SER A 18 -10.48 -1.32 -10.13
N ALA A 19 -11.56 -1.92 -9.62
CA ALA A 19 -11.47 -2.89 -8.55
C ALA A 19 -10.53 -4.02 -8.91
N PHE A 20 -9.69 -4.45 -7.95
CA PHE A 20 -8.80 -5.59 -8.15
C PHE A 20 -9.17 -6.80 -7.27
N GLY A 21 -10.25 -6.70 -6.51
CA GLY A 21 -10.86 -7.85 -5.82
C GLY A 21 -10.26 -8.24 -4.49
N ASN A 22 -9.36 -7.43 -3.94
CA ASN A 22 -8.68 -7.74 -2.68
C ASN A 22 -8.55 -6.50 -1.80
N THR A 23 -8.26 -6.72 -0.51
CA THR A 23 -7.98 -5.63 0.42
C THR A 23 -6.49 -5.63 0.78
N VAL A 24 -5.93 -4.45 0.95
CA VAL A 24 -4.51 -4.26 1.25
C VAL A 24 -4.34 -3.22 2.33
N LYS A 25 -3.39 -3.48 3.24
CA LYS A 25 -3.07 -2.55 4.30
C LYS A 25 -1.57 -2.29 4.32
N PHE A 26 -1.20 -1.01 4.33
CA PHE A 26 0.16 -0.57 4.60
C PHE A 26 0.24 -0.17 6.06
N SER A 27 1.03 -0.90 6.85
CA SER A 27 1.16 -0.65 8.28
C SER A 27 2.53 -0.04 8.57
N THR A 28 2.55 1.16 9.13
CA THR A 28 3.77 1.89 9.44
C THR A 28 3.77 2.33 10.91
N ASP A 29 4.92 2.80 11.38
CA ASP A 29 5.05 3.37 12.72
C ASP A 29 4.26 4.70 12.90
N GLN A 30 3.77 5.30 11.83
CA GLN A 30 2.98 6.54 11.88
C GLN A 30 1.49 6.33 11.57
N GLY A 31 1.07 5.10 11.32
CA GLY A 31 -0.30 4.78 11.05
C GLY A 31 -0.47 3.86 9.85
N VAL A 32 -1.69 3.73 9.40
CA VAL A 32 -2.11 2.74 8.42
C VAL A 32 -2.74 3.42 7.21
N VAL A 33 -2.46 2.89 6.02
CA VAL A 33 -3.24 3.17 4.81
C VAL A 33 -3.91 1.88 4.39
N TYR A 34 -5.24 1.90 4.32
CA TYR A 34 -6.07 0.74 3.96
C TYR A 34 -6.68 0.97 2.58
N ILE A 35 -6.56 -0.02 1.71
CA ILE A 35 -7.15 0.03 0.36
C ILE A 35 -8.16 -1.09 0.21
N ASP A 36 -9.42 -0.73 0.00
CA ASP A 36 -10.47 -1.67 -0.36
C ASP A 36 -10.56 -1.78 -1.88
N GLY A 37 -9.92 -2.79 -2.42
CA GLY A 37 -9.91 -3.04 -3.87
C GLY A 37 -11.14 -3.77 -4.38
N ASN A 38 -12.15 -4.02 -3.53
CA ASN A 38 -13.43 -4.56 -3.97
C ASN A 38 -14.35 -3.46 -4.52
N ALA A 39 -14.06 -2.20 -4.20
CA ALA A 39 -14.82 -1.06 -4.71
C ALA A 39 -14.23 -0.55 -6.04
N THR A 40 -15.05 0.08 -6.84
CA THR A 40 -14.64 0.76 -8.08
C THR A 40 -15.06 2.23 -8.01
N PRO A 41 -14.09 3.18 -7.93
CA PRO A 41 -12.66 2.97 -7.78
C PRO A 41 -12.31 2.39 -6.40
N PRO A 42 -11.10 1.85 -6.22
CA PRO A 42 -10.70 1.35 -4.91
C PRO A 42 -10.79 2.44 -3.83
N ALA A 43 -11.32 2.09 -2.67
CA ALA A 43 -11.49 3.03 -1.57
C ALA A 43 -10.23 3.06 -0.71
N VAL A 44 -9.70 4.24 -0.46
CA VAL A 44 -8.49 4.44 0.36
C VAL A 44 -8.88 5.15 1.65
N SER A 45 -8.42 4.63 2.78
CA SER A 45 -8.69 5.21 4.10
C SER A 45 -7.51 5.00 5.03
N ASN A 46 -7.63 5.49 6.27
CA ASN A 46 -6.65 5.23 7.32
C ASN A 46 -7.22 4.32 8.42
N ASP A 47 -8.25 3.56 8.09
CA ASP A 47 -8.85 2.60 9.02
C ASP A 47 -7.94 1.39 9.21
N ASP A 48 -7.69 1.01 10.46
CA ASP A 48 -6.90 -0.18 10.76
C ASP A 48 -7.81 -1.41 10.81
N LYS A 49 -8.07 -1.97 9.65
CA LYS A 49 -8.91 -3.15 9.48
C LYS A 49 -8.08 -4.33 9.02
N ASP A 50 -8.61 -5.53 9.18
CA ASP A 50 -8.01 -6.72 8.60
C ASP A 50 -8.01 -6.63 7.08
N ALA A 51 -6.94 -7.08 6.46
CA ALA A 51 -6.77 -7.05 5.01
C ALA A 51 -6.26 -8.40 4.51
N ASP A 52 -6.51 -8.70 3.23
CA ASP A 52 -6.00 -9.91 2.59
C ASP A 52 -4.46 -9.92 2.59
N CYS A 53 -3.86 -8.77 2.44
CA CYS A 53 -2.41 -8.60 2.46
C CYS A 53 -2.05 -7.37 3.30
N THR A 54 -1.10 -7.53 4.21
CA THR A 54 -0.56 -6.44 5.01
C THR A 54 0.92 -6.26 4.71
N LEU A 55 1.29 -5.03 4.38
CA LEU A 55 2.65 -4.63 4.08
C LEU A 55 3.16 -3.79 5.24
N LYS A 56 4.11 -4.33 6.00
CA LYS A 56 4.68 -3.66 7.18
C LYS A 56 6.03 -3.05 6.85
N MET A 57 6.22 -1.79 7.19
CA MET A 57 7.48 -1.08 6.97
C MET A 57 7.54 0.18 7.82
N ASP A 58 8.73 0.74 7.97
CA ASP A 58 8.88 2.05 8.56
C ASP A 58 8.29 3.11 7.64
N PHE A 59 7.74 4.18 8.21
CA PHE A 59 7.13 5.24 7.42
C PHE A 59 8.10 5.87 6.44
N SER A 60 9.37 6.03 6.83
CA SER A 60 10.40 6.58 5.94
C SER A 60 10.58 5.72 4.69
N ASP A 61 10.55 4.39 4.84
CA ASP A 61 10.64 3.47 3.71
C ASP A 61 9.38 3.52 2.85
N PHE A 62 8.22 3.64 3.48
CA PHE A 62 6.95 3.79 2.77
C PHE A 62 6.94 5.07 1.93
N SER A 63 7.39 6.18 2.50
CA SER A 63 7.51 7.45 1.80
C SER A 63 8.43 7.32 0.58
N ASP A 64 9.58 6.69 0.76
CA ASP A 64 10.53 6.47 -0.34
C ASP A 64 9.95 5.57 -1.43
N LEU A 65 9.17 4.59 -1.04
CA LEU A 65 8.50 3.68 -1.98
C LEU A 65 7.47 4.42 -2.83
N ILE A 66 6.68 5.30 -2.22
CA ILE A 66 5.69 6.12 -2.91
C ILE A 66 6.37 7.15 -3.83
N ASP A 67 7.49 7.73 -3.39
CA ASP A 67 8.28 8.66 -4.19
C ASP A 67 9.15 7.98 -5.24
N ARG A 68 9.10 6.65 -5.33
CA ARG A 68 9.89 5.83 -6.25
C ARG A 68 11.40 5.93 -6.02
N LYS A 69 11.80 6.28 -4.81
CA LYS A 69 13.22 6.27 -4.38
C LYS A 69 13.64 4.89 -3.89
N LEU A 70 12.68 4.04 -3.56
CA LEU A 70 12.88 2.68 -3.09
C LEU A 70 12.00 1.75 -3.91
N ASP A 71 12.59 0.71 -4.48
CA ASP A 71 11.85 -0.32 -5.20
C ASP A 71 11.27 -1.34 -4.22
N GLY A 72 10.02 -1.75 -4.45
CA GLY A 72 9.33 -2.69 -3.57
C GLY A 72 10.02 -4.05 -3.45
N MET A 73 10.56 -4.57 -4.56
CA MET A 73 11.29 -5.83 -4.55
C MET A 73 12.57 -5.71 -3.73
N THR A 74 13.32 -4.62 -3.91
CA THR A 74 14.53 -4.35 -3.13
C THR A 74 14.21 -4.20 -1.65
N ALA A 75 13.13 -3.48 -1.33
CA ALA A 75 12.70 -3.32 0.06
C ALA A 75 12.38 -4.66 0.72
N PHE A 76 11.70 -5.55 -0.01
CA PHE A 76 11.38 -6.87 0.48
C PHE A 76 12.64 -7.73 0.69
N MET A 77 13.53 -7.74 -0.28
CA MET A 77 14.76 -8.54 -0.23
C MET A 77 15.74 -8.07 0.85
N THR A 78 15.75 -6.78 1.15
CA THR A 78 16.64 -6.21 2.19
C THR A 78 16.00 -6.19 3.58
N GLY A 79 14.78 -6.71 3.73
CA GLY A 79 14.09 -6.79 5.01
C GLY A 79 13.44 -5.49 5.48
N LYS A 80 13.41 -4.46 4.65
CA LYS A 80 12.73 -3.20 4.96
C LYS A 80 11.21 -3.32 4.86
N LEU A 81 10.73 -4.24 4.03
CA LEU A 81 9.31 -4.50 3.83
C LEU A 81 9.01 -5.93 4.24
N LYS A 82 8.04 -6.10 5.12
CA LYS A 82 7.52 -7.42 5.51
C LYS A 82 6.11 -7.58 4.95
N ILE A 83 5.84 -8.74 4.37
CA ILE A 83 4.54 -9.05 3.79
C ILE A 83 3.86 -10.12 4.63
N GLU A 84 2.64 -9.85 5.08
CA GLU A 84 1.80 -10.79 5.79
C GLU A 84 0.52 -11.03 4.99
N GLY A 85 0.10 -12.28 4.92
CA GLY A 85 -1.11 -12.68 4.21
C GLY A 85 -0.84 -13.12 2.79
N ASP A 86 -1.68 -12.71 1.85
CA ASP A 86 -1.66 -13.24 0.48
C ASP A 86 -0.55 -12.59 -0.36
N MET A 87 0.45 -13.39 -0.70
CA MET A 87 1.59 -12.94 -1.52
C MET A 87 1.16 -12.60 -2.95
N GLY A 88 0.13 -13.24 -3.47
CA GLY A 88 -0.39 -12.94 -4.80
C GLY A 88 -0.96 -11.53 -4.88
N VAL A 89 -1.58 -11.06 -3.79
CA VAL A 89 -2.07 -9.69 -3.69
C VAL A 89 -0.91 -8.70 -3.68
N ALA A 90 0.16 -9.01 -2.95
CA ALA A 90 1.35 -8.16 -2.92
C ALA A 90 1.95 -7.99 -4.31
N MET A 91 1.97 -9.04 -5.11
CA MET A 91 2.45 -8.98 -6.49
C MET A 91 1.55 -8.12 -7.38
N LYS A 92 0.23 -8.18 -7.19
CA LYS A 92 -0.71 -7.30 -7.90
C LYS A 92 -0.46 -5.84 -7.59
N LEU A 93 -0.06 -5.52 -6.36
CA LEU A 93 0.20 -4.16 -5.93
C LEU A 93 1.34 -3.50 -6.70
N GLN A 94 2.34 -4.25 -7.11
CA GLN A 94 3.45 -3.69 -7.89
C GLN A 94 2.96 -3.05 -9.19
N SER A 95 1.97 -3.64 -9.82
CA SER A 95 1.38 -3.07 -11.05
C SER A 95 0.41 -1.92 -10.76
N ILE A 96 -0.18 -1.88 -9.57
CA ILE A 96 -1.12 -0.82 -9.19
C ILE A 96 -0.39 0.44 -8.73
N LEU A 97 0.76 0.30 -8.07
CA LEU A 97 1.54 1.42 -7.54
C LEU A 97 2.45 2.08 -8.59
N ARG A 98 2.51 1.56 -9.76
CA ARG A 98 3.27 2.14 -10.87
C ARG A 98 2.51 3.24 -11.59
#